data_908f6adc142417d7bdd400fdc2e47f6c
#
_entry.id   908f6adc142417d7bdd400fdc2e47f6c
#
_cell.length_a   1.000
_cell.length_b   1.000
_cell.length_c   1.000
_cell.angle_alpha   90.00
_cell.angle_beta   90.00
_cell.angle_gamma   90.00
#
_symmetry.space_group_name_H-M   'P 1'
#
loop_
_entity.id
_entity.type
_entity.pdbx_description
1 polymer ?
#
loop_
_entity_poly.entity_id
_entity_poly.type
_entity_poly.pdbx_seq_one_letter_code
_entity_poly.pdbx_strand_id
1 'polypeptide(L)'
;MRKKLVELQRIWYPEEYKTTYIYTYDSFNDELSEMMSNSGYVKAFKVKYHKSLRFLENLKKNCIMQPNVFESLKDAPGLYAMRLSGEKNIRILFSFERVEEREVAILYCCFQEKSTKDYQTAIAIAQDRRKMQIELQDRRAL
;
A
#
# COMPACT_ATOMS: atom_id res chain seq x y z
N MET A 1 -16.57 -16.87 18.90
CA MET A 1 -16.67 -15.45 18.46
C MET A 1 -16.38 -15.35 16.97
N ARG A 2 -17.24 -14.67 16.27
CA ARG A 2 -17.08 -14.56 14.82
C ARG A 2 -15.99 -13.55 14.49
N LYS A 3 -14.98 -13.98 13.72
CA LYS A 3 -13.91 -13.10 13.29
C LYS A 3 -14.46 -12.05 12.34
N LYS A 4 -14.17 -10.79 12.62
CA LYS A 4 -14.59 -9.69 11.77
C LYS A 4 -13.87 -9.77 10.42
N LEU A 5 -14.62 -9.68 9.33
CA LEU A 5 -14.04 -9.65 8.00
C LEU A 5 -13.32 -8.32 7.76
N VAL A 6 -12.17 -8.39 7.11
CA VAL A 6 -11.42 -7.21 6.71
C VAL A 6 -12.00 -6.67 5.41
N GLU A 7 -12.50 -5.46 5.44
CA GLU A 7 -13.02 -4.79 4.26
C GLU A 7 -11.94 -3.96 3.58
N LEU A 8 -11.86 -4.05 2.26
CA LEU A 8 -10.99 -3.16 1.50
C LEU A 8 -11.55 -1.75 1.58
N GLN A 9 -10.69 -0.80 1.89
CA GLN A 9 -11.08 0.60 2.01
C GLN A 9 -10.50 1.42 0.86
N ARG A 10 -11.17 2.51 0.54
CA ARG A 10 -10.68 3.45 -0.45
C ARG A 10 -9.63 4.36 0.17
N ILE A 11 -8.72 4.83 -0.66
CA ILE A 11 -7.69 5.76 -0.22
C ILE A 11 -8.32 7.12 0.07
N TRP A 12 -8.06 7.67 1.24
CA TRP A 12 -8.58 8.99 1.57
C TRP A 12 -7.61 9.86 2.39
N TYR A 13 -6.41 9.41 2.64
CA TYR A 13 -5.44 10.23 3.36
C TYR A 13 -4.31 10.66 2.42
N PRO A 14 -3.83 11.93 2.53
CA PRO A 14 -4.25 13.00 3.45
C PRO A 14 -5.59 13.62 3.11
N GLU A 15 -6.13 13.35 1.94
CA GLU A 15 -7.48 13.68 1.52
C GLU A 15 -7.96 12.58 0.57
N GLU A 16 -9.23 12.50 0.34
CA GLU A 16 -9.78 11.44 -0.48
C GLU A 16 -9.20 11.43 -1.89
N TYR A 17 -8.67 10.29 -2.31
CA TYR A 17 -8.23 10.05 -3.67
C TYR A 17 -9.25 9.14 -4.35
N LYS A 18 -9.90 9.65 -5.39
CA LYS A 18 -10.94 8.90 -6.08
C LYS A 18 -10.34 7.91 -7.06
N THR A 19 -10.56 6.63 -6.82
CA THR A 19 -10.04 5.55 -7.65
C THR A 19 -10.98 4.34 -7.57
N THR A 20 -11.01 3.56 -8.64
CA THR A 20 -11.69 2.28 -8.68
C THR A 20 -10.70 1.11 -8.76
N TYR A 21 -9.41 1.42 -8.74
CA TYR A 21 -8.33 0.44 -8.91
C TYR A 21 -7.53 0.22 -7.63
N ILE A 22 -7.31 1.24 -6.82
CA ILE A 22 -6.44 1.19 -5.65
C ILE A 22 -7.26 1.17 -4.37
N TYR A 23 -6.95 0.20 -3.50
CA TYR A 23 -7.64 0.04 -2.22
C TYR A 23 -6.59 -0.12 -1.12
N THR A 24 -7.02 -0.01 0.12
CA THR A 24 -6.14 -0.15 1.27
C THR A 24 -6.66 -1.23 2.21
N TYR A 25 -5.73 -1.89 2.89
CA TYR A 25 -6.06 -2.73 4.04
C TYR A 25 -6.73 -1.86 5.10
N ASP A 26 -7.64 -2.43 5.91
CA ASP A 26 -8.55 -1.67 6.76
C ASP A 26 -7.88 -0.67 7.71
N SER A 27 -6.68 -0.98 8.22
CA SER A 27 -5.96 -0.09 9.16
C SER A 27 -4.95 0.82 8.48
N PHE A 28 -4.76 0.68 7.17
CA PHE A 28 -3.69 1.40 6.45
C PHE A 28 -3.82 2.93 6.53
N ASN A 29 -5.01 3.45 6.25
CA ASN A 29 -5.22 4.90 6.23
C ASN A 29 -4.94 5.53 7.59
N ASP A 30 -5.38 4.88 8.67
CA ASP A 30 -5.15 5.36 10.03
C ASP A 30 -3.67 5.32 10.38
N GLU A 31 -2.97 4.25 10.00
CA GLU A 31 -1.53 4.12 10.26
C GLU A 31 -0.75 5.19 9.52
N LEU A 32 -1.10 5.44 8.26
CA LEU A 32 -0.45 6.48 7.47
C LEU A 32 -0.71 7.87 8.04
N SER A 33 -1.96 8.13 8.42
CA SER A 33 -2.36 9.40 9.04
C SER A 33 -1.58 9.66 10.32
N GLU A 34 -1.47 8.65 11.18
CA GLU A 34 -0.73 8.77 12.43
C GLU A 34 0.75 9.03 12.19
N MET A 35 1.36 8.30 11.26
CA MET A 35 2.76 8.49 10.92
C MET A 35 3.05 9.89 10.39
N MET A 36 2.15 10.42 9.56
CA MET A 36 2.38 11.72 8.91
C MET A 36 2.00 12.91 9.76
N SER A 37 1.00 12.79 10.65
CA SER A 37 0.48 13.92 11.42
C SER A 37 1.54 14.59 12.31
N ASN A 38 2.52 13.84 12.78
CA ASN A 38 3.58 14.35 13.66
C ASN A 38 4.91 14.56 12.94
N SER A 39 4.93 14.41 11.60
CA SER A 39 6.19 14.44 10.85
C SER A 39 6.69 15.82 10.47
N GLY A 40 5.79 16.81 10.38
CA GLY A 40 6.09 18.10 9.80
C GLY A 40 6.26 18.05 8.28
N TYR A 41 5.94 16.90 7.64
CA TYR A 41 6.26 16.60 6.25
C TYR A 41 4.99 16.42 5.40
N VAL A 42 3.81 16.60 5.98
CA VAL A 42 2.52 16.25 5.37
C VAL A 42 2.33 16.88 3.99
N LYS A 43 2.63 18.17 3.86
CA LYS A 43 2.39 18.92 2.63
C LYS A 43 3.20 18.36 1.45
N ALA A 44 4.51 18.15 1.68
CA ALA A 44 5.38 17.59 0.65
C ALA A 44 5.04 16.13 0.36
N PHE A 45 4.70 15.37 1.39
CA PHE A 45 4.28 13.98 1.24
C PHE A 45 3.02 13.87 0.38
N LYS A 46 2.03 14.71 0.63
CA LYS A 46 0.78 14.73 -0.12
C LYS A 46 1.01 14.82 -1.62
N VAL A 47 1.87 15.72 -2.06
CA VAL A 47 2.18 15.91 -3.48
C VAL A 47 2.77 14.63 -4.09
N LYS A 48 3.75 14.04 -3.41
CA LYS A 48 4.41 12.81 -3.88
C LYS A 48 3.46 11.61 -3.87
N TYR A 49 2.66 11.49 -2.84
CA TYR A 49 1.73 10.38 -2.69
C TYR A 49 0.68 10.40 -3.82
N HIS A 50 0.06 11.54 -4.06
CA HIS A 50 -0.93 11.66 -5.13
C HIS A 50 -0.32 11.39 -6.51
N LYS A 51 0.88 11.88 -6.76
CA LYS A 51 1.58 11.61 -8.02
C LYS A 51 1.86 10.12 -8.19
N SER A 52 2.32 9.47 -7.14
CA SER A 52 2.63 8.04 -7.17
C SER A 52 1.38 7.19 -7.33
N LEU A 53 0.28 7.58 -6.69
CA LEU A 53 -1.00 6.89 -6.87
C LEU A 53 -1.50 6.99 -8.32
N ARG A 54 -1.32 8.14 -8.97
CA ARG A 54 -1.67 8.28 -10.38
C ARG A 54 -0.81 7.38 -11.27
N PHE A 55 0.48 7.29 -11.01
CA PHE A 55 1.35 6.35 -11.74
C PHE A 55 0.85 4.92 -11.58
N LEU A 56 0.53 4.53 -10.37
CA LEU A 56 0.04 3.18 -10.09
C LEU A 56 -1.27 2.91 -10.83
N GLU A 57 -2.19 3.83 -10.79
CA GLU A 57 -3.49 3.68 -11.45
C GLU A 57 -3.36 3.61 -12.97
N ASN A 58 -2.49 4.43 -13.56
CA ASN A 58 -2.33 4.50 -15.00
C ASN A 58 -1.47 3.37 -15.56
N LEU A 59 -0.41 3.00 -14.86
CA LEU A 59 0.54 1.99 -15.31
C LEU A 59 0.22 0.59 -14.80
N LYS A 60 -0.50 0.47 -13.70
CA LYS A 60 -0.84 -0.81 -13.08
C LYS A 60 0.42 -1.64 -12.86
N LYS A 61 0.47 -2.90 -13.30
CA LYS A 61 1.66 -3.74 -13.15
C LYS A 61 2.90 -3.18 -13.85
N ASN A 62 2.72 -2.31 -14.83
CA ASN A 62 3.83 -1.65 -15.50
C ASN A 62 4.43 -0.50 -14.70
N CYS A 63 3.95 -0.26 -13.48
CA CYS A 63 4.48 0.78 -12.60
C CYS A 63 5.98 0.59 -12.33
N ILE A 64 6.48 -0.65 -12.40
CA ILE A 64 7.92 -0.94 -12.24
C ILE A 64 8.79 -0.29 -13.32
N MET A 65 8.19 0.20 -14.41
CA MET A 65 8.89 0.98 -15.41
C MET A 65 9.22 2.39 -14.92
N GLN A 66 8.74 2.74 -13.71
CA GLN A 66 9.16 3.95 -12.99
C GLN A 66 10.01 3.50 -11.79
N PRO A 67 11.28 3.09 -12.02
CA PRO A 67 12.09 2.44 -10.99
C PRO A 67 12.48 3.33 -9.82
N ASN A 68 12.37 4.65 -9.97
CA ASN A 68 12.63 5.58 -8.88
C ASN A 68 11.47 5.63 -7.88
N VAL A 69 10.30 5.13 -8.27
CA VAL A 69 9.09 5.16 -7.45
C VAL A 69 8.63 3.76 -7.06
N PHE A 70 8.75 2.79 -7.95
CA PHE A 70 8.22 1.45 -7.73
C PHE A 70 9.28 0.37 -7.87
N GLU A 71 9.19 -0.63 -7.01
CA GLU A 71 10.13 -1.75 -7.00
C GLU A 71 9.38 -3.05 -6.70
N SER A 72 9.71 -4.10 -7.45
CA SER A 72 9.26 -5.45 -7.13
C SER A 72 10.22 -6.03 -6.08
N LEU A 73 9.70 -6.58 -4.99
CA LEU A 73 10.53 -7.07 -3.90
C LEU A 73 11.02 -8.50 -4.18
N LYS A 74 12.33 -8.68 -4.28
CA LYS A 74 12.93 -9.98 -4.59
C LYS A 74 12.72 -11.00 -3.47
N ASP A 75 12.78 -10.53 -2.22
CA ASP A 75 12.67 -11.42 -1.05
C ASP A 75 11.23 -11.68 -0.65
N ALA A 76 10.26 -11.06 -1.33
CA ALA A 76 8.85 -11.22 -1.04
C ALA A 76 8.06 -11.21 -2.35
N PRO A 77 8.10 -12.34 -3.11
CA PRO A 77 7.42 -12.42 -4.40
C PRO A 77 5.94 -12.03 -4.30
N GLY A 78 5.50 -11.18 -5.21
CA GLY A 78 4.13 -10.68 -5.21
C GLY A 78 3.93 -9.37 -4.46
N LEU A 79 4.93 -8.96 -3.66
CA LEU A 79 4.90 -7.65 -3.01
C LEU A 79 5.73 -6.65 -3.79
N TYR A 80 5.27 -5.41 -3.75
CA TYR A 80 5.93 -4.26 -4.39
C TYR A 80 6.08 -3.15 -3.36
N ALA A 81 7.04 -2.27 -3.59
CA ALA A 81 7.24 -1.10 -2.76
C ALA A 81 7.01 0.17 -3.58
N MET A 82 6.24 1.10 -3.02
CA MET A 82 6.11 2.46 -3.50
C MET A 82 7.07 3.31 -2.67
N ARG A 83 7.99 4.00 -3.34
CA ARG A 83 9.03 4.81 -2.69
C ARG A 83 8.66 6.28 -2.77
N LEU A 84 8.50 6.88 -1.61
CA LEU A 84 8.19 8.30 -1.49
C LEU A 84 9.41 8.97 -0.86
N SER A 85 10.45 9.13 -1.67
CA SER A 85 11.73 9.67 -1.24
C SER A 85 11.71 11.19 -1.17
N GLY A 86 12.48 11.74 -0.24
CA GLY A 86 12.58 13.19 -0.04
C GLY A 86 13.23 13.48 1.30
N GLU A 87 12.69 14.42 2.04
CA GLU A 87 13.14 14.73 3.38
C GLU A 87 13.07 13.51 4.29
N LYS A 88 12.06 12.68 4.09
CA LYS A 88 11.92 11.40 4.76
C LYS A 88 11.71 10.31 3.71
N ASN A 89 12.26 9.14 3.97
CA ASN A 89 12.12 7.99 3.06
C ASN A 89 10.94 7.14 3.49
N ILE A 90 9.77 7.48 2.98
CA ILE A 90 8.54 6.74 3.27
C ILE A 90 8.38 5.65 2.22
N ARG A 91 7.98 4.47 2.68
CA ARG A 91 7.74 3.30 1.82
C ARG A 91 6.35 2.76 2.09
N ILE A 92 5.68 2.33 1.02
CA ILE A 92 4.37 1.69 1.10
C ILE A 92 4.46 0.35 0.38
N LEU A 93 4.11 -0.73 1.06
CA LEU A 93 4.13 -2.07 0.47
C LEU A 93 2.74 -2.44 -0.01
N PHE A 94 2.66 -3.02 -1.20
CA PHE A 94 1.39 -3.33 -1.84
C PHE A 94 1.50 -4.55 -2.75
N SER A 95 0.36 -5.05 -3.21
CA SER A 95 0.31 -6.12 -4.20
C SER A 95 -0.80 -5.86 -5.20
N PHE A 96 -0.77 -6.62 -6.31
CA PHE A 96 -1.87 -6.64 -7.27
C PHE A 96 -2.64 -7.93 -7.06
N GLU A 97 -3.95 -7.84 -6.87
CA GLU A 97 -4.79 -9.00 -6.62
C GLU A 97 -6.05 -8.94 -7.48
N ARG A 98 -6.65 -10.10 -7.72
CA ARG A 98 -7.96 -10.16 -8.37
C ARG A 98 -9.04 -10.22 -7.30
N VAL A 99 -9.93 -9.26 -7.36
CA VAL A 99 -11.08 -9.16 -6.45
C VAL A 99 -12.32 -9.02 -7.33
N GLU A 100 -13.26 -9.95 -7.19
CA GLU A 100 -14.50 -9.95 -7.98
C GLU A 100 -14.22 -9.86 -9.49
N GLU A 101 -13.29 -10.68 -9.96
CA GLU A 101 -12.90 -10.81 -11.37
C GLU A 101 -12.21 -9.60 -11.99
N ARG A 102 -11.78 -8.65 -11.19
CA ARG A 102 -10.99 -7.52 -11.69
C ARG A 102 -9.70 -7.38 -10.89
N GLU A 103 -8.68 -6.83 -11.54
CA GLU A 103 -7.42 -6.55 -10.88
C GLU A 103 -7.54 -5.26 -10.06
N VAL A 104 -6.99 -5.28 -8.86
CA VAL A 104 -6.87 -4.10 -8.00
C VAL A 104 -5.49 -4.08 -7.37
N ALA A 105 -5.04 -2.91 -6.95
CA ALA A 105 -3.83 -2.78 -6.13
C ALA A 105 -4.28 -2.58 -4.68
N ILE A 106 -3.63 -3.28 -3.75
CA ILE A 106 -3.98 -3.21 -2.34
C ILE A 106 -2.76 -2.74 -1.55
N LEU A 107 -2.88 -1.61 -0.87
CA LEU A 107 -1.82 -1.06 -0.03
C LEU A 107 -1.96 -1.65 1.37
N TYR A 108 -0.89 -2.30 1.88
CA TYR A 108 -0.95 -3.03 3.14
C TYR A 108 -0.35 -2.30 4.32
N CYS A 109 0.81 -1.68 4.16
CA CYS A 109 1.48 -1.00 5.27
C CYS A 109 2.39 0.10 4.76
N CYS A 110 2.73 1.01 5.67
CA CYS A 110 3.63 2.11 5.40
C CYS A 110 4.66 2.19 6.52
N PHE A 111 5.85 2.68 6.18
CA PHE A 111 6.92 2.82 7.17
C PHE A 111 7.95 3.85 6.68
N GLN A 112 8.73 4.37 7.61
CA GLN A 112 9.89 5.20 7.29
C GLN A 112 11.12 4.31 7.30
N GLU A 113 11.80 4.25 6.16
CA GLU A 113 13.00 3.44 6.04
C GLU A 113 14.20 4.17 6.64
N LYS A 114 14.78 3.60 7.68
CA LYS A 114 16.00 4.08 8.32
C LYS A 114 17.10 3.02 8.26
N SER A 115 16.71 1.75 8.13
CA SER A 115 17.64 0.62 8.07
C SER A 115 17.01 -0.54 7.31
N THR A 116 17.82 -1.53 6.95
CA THR A 116 17.36 -2.75 6.30
C THR A 116 16.34 -3.50 7.15
N LYS A 117 16.50 -3.43 8.48
CA LYS A 117 15.59 -4.06 9.42
C LYS A 117 14.16 -3.53 9.32
N ASP A 118 14.00 -2.24 9.02
CA ASP A 118 12.68 -1.64 8.84
C ASP A 118 11.94 -2.30 7.68
N TYR A 119 12.65 -2.57 6.58
CA TYR A 119 12.09 -3.25 5.43
C TYR A 119 11.64 -4.66 5.77
N GLN A 120 12.49 -5.41 6.47
CA GLN A 120 12.19 -6.79 6.85
C GLN A 120 10.95 -6.87 7.74
N THR A 121 10.83 -5.96 8.69
CA THR A 121 9.67 -5.89 9.57
C THR A 121 8.40 -5.57 8.78
N ALA A 122 8.49 -4.61 7.87
CA ALA A 122 7.35 -4.20 7.05
C ALA A 122 6.91 -5.31 6.10
N ILE A 123 7.86 -6.04 5.51
CA ILE A 123 7.56 -7.18 4.64
C ILE A 123 6.76 -8.23 5.40
N ALA A 124 7.16 -8.55 6.62
CA ALA A 124 6.44 -9.53 7.44
C ALA A 124 5.00 -9.09 7.70
N ILE A 125 4.79 -7.82 8.02
CA ILE A 125 3.46 -7.26 8.25
C ILE A 125 2.63 -7.33 6.96
N ALA A 126 3.21 -6.92 5.84
CA ALA A 126 2.50 -6.91 4.57
C ALA A 126 2.13 -8.31 4.10
N GLN A 127 3.02 -9.29 4.27
CA GLN A 127 2.74 -10.68 3.93
C GLN A 127 1.57 -11.24 4.74
N ASP A 128 1.55 -10.94 6.04
CA ASP A 128 0.48 -11.38 6.93
C ASP A 128 -0.87 -10.75 6.52
N ARG A 129 -0.88 -9.46 6.27
CA ARG A 129 -2.09 -8.74 5.85
C ARG A 129 -2.59 -9.22 4.48
N ARG A 130 -1.66 -9.46 3.55
CA ARG A 130 -2.00 -9.99 2.23
C ARG A 130 -2.64 -11.36 2.34
N LYS A 131 -2.08 -12.24 3.16
CA LYS A 131 -2.63 -13.57 3.40
C LYS A 131 -4.05 -13.49 3.95
N MET A 132 -4.27 -12.66 4.95
CA MET A 132 -5.60 -12.46 5.53
C MET A 132 -6.59 -11.94 4.49
N GLN A 133 -6.16 -10.97 3.68
CA GLN A 133 -7.02 -10.38 2.67
C GLN A 133 -7.41 -11.39 1.59
N ILE A 134 -6.47 -12.20 1.12
CA ILE A 134 -6.71 -13.23 0.12
C ILE A 134 -7.68 -14.27 0.66
N GLU A 135 -7.47 -14.74 1.88
CA GLU A 135 -8.36 -15.72 2.52
C GLU A 135 -9.78 -15.20 2.62
N LEU A 136 -9.96 -13.92 2.96
CA LEU A 136 -11.28 -13.33 3.07
C LEU A 136 -11.97 -13.18 1.72
N GLN A 137 -11.22 -12.82 0.67
CA GLN A 137 -11.78 -12.72 -0.67
C GLN A 137 -12.21 -14.08 -1.18
N ASP A 138 -11.42 -15.12 -0.95
CA ASP A 138 -11.75 -16.48 -1.32
C ASP A 138 -13.04 -16.95 -0.65
N ARG A 139 -13.21 -16.64 0.64
CA ARG A 139 -14.44 -16.97 1.36
C ARG A 139 -15.66 -16.27 0.79
N ARG A 140 -15.50 -15.03 0.33
CA ARG A 140 -16.59 -14.25 -0.27
C ARG A 140 -16.99 -14.80 -1.64
N ALA A 141 -16.03 -15.39 -2.36
CA ALA A 141 -16.28 -15.97 -3.67
C ALA A 141 -17.08 -17.27 -3.57
N LEU A 142 -17.12 -17.88 -2.39
CA LEU A 142 -17.91 -19.09 -2.15
C LEU A 142 -19.30 -18.73 -1.66
#